data_5e91e4a4f13a926760e04d61b75a5ad4
#
_entry.id   5e91e4a4f13a926760e04d61b75a5ad4
#
_cell.length_a   1.000
_cell.length_b   1.000
_cell.length_c   1.000
_cell.angle_alpha   90.00
_cell.angle_beta   90.00
_cell.angle_gamma   90.00
#
_symmetry.space_group_name_H-M   'P 1'
#
loop_
_entity.id
_entity.type
_entity.pdbx_description
1 polymer ?
#
loop_
_entity_poly.entity_id
_entity_poly.type
_entity_poly.pdbx_seq_one_letter_code
_entity_poly.pdbx_strand_id
1 'polypeptide(L)'
;MGMPGLRGIDHIGITVPDLDEAERFLVDVLGAQHIYSLGAKQSDDDWMAVHLGVDPRTVIREIRFYRLANGSNIETFKYEPGGADIMQRPQPRNSDIGGHHLALYVDDMDAALEHLRAHGIEPMGEPTESAGPAAGQRWEYFRSPWGMQFELVSYPGGKAYEKEAAVRLWHPARPAE
;
A
#
# COMPACT_ATOMS: atom_id res chain seq x y z
N MET A 1 -21.82 17.98 6.76
CA MET A 1 -20.67 18.05 7.70
C MET A 1 -19.96 16.70 7.66
N GLY A 2 -18.65 16.69 7.59
CA GLY A 2 -17.85 15.46 7.62
C GLY A 2 -17.66 14.91 9.03
N MET A 3 -16.88 13.85 9.17
CA MET A 3 -16.53 13.25 10.46
C MET A 3 -15.75 14.27 11.32
N PRO A 4 -16.20 14.57 12.56
CA PRO A 4 -15.51 15.51 13.43
C PRO A 4 -14.06 15.07 13.70
N GLY A 5 -13.11 15.98 13.52
CA GLY A 5 -11.70 15.74 13.80
C GLY A 5 -10.93 14.93 12.76
N LEU A 6 -11.56 14.47 11.66
CA LEU A 6 -10.87 13.77 10.58
C LEU A 6 -9.80 14.66 9.95
N ARG A 7 -8.54 14.16 9.90
CA ARG A 7 -7.38 14.86 9.32
C ARG A 7 -6.85 14.22 8.04
N GLY A 8 -7.11 12.94 7.83
CA GLY A 8 -6.61 12.18 6.68
C GLY A 8 -6.41 10.72 7.00
N ILE A 9 -5.68 10.04 6.14
CA ILE A 9 -5.29 8.63 6.33
C ILE A 9 -4.03 8.61 7.21
N ASP A 10 -4.07 7.87 8.31
CA ASP A 10 -2.92 7.68 9.21
C ASP A 10 -1.96 6.62 8.65
N HIS A 11 -2.47 5.44 8.33
CA HIS A 11 -1.71 4.34 7.74
C HIS A 11 -2.58 3.46 6.86
N ILE A 12 -1.94 2.59 6.10
CA ILE A 12 -2.57 1.49 5.37
C ILE A 12 -2.08 0.20 5.98
N GLY A 13 -3.02 -0.63 6.47
CA GLY A 13 -2.73 -1.95 7.02
C GLY A 13 -2.72 -3.01 5.93
N ILE A 14 -1.66 -3.82 5.87
CA ILE A 14 -1.46 -4.88 4.88
C ILE A 14 -1.13 -6.19 5.59
N THR A 15 -1.89 -7.25 5.31
CA THR A 15 -1.53 -8.59 5.74
C THR A 15 -0.55 -9.20 4.75
N VAL A 16 0.57 -9.71 5.26
CA VAL A 16 1.63 -10.33 4.47
C VAL A 16 1.90 -11.76 4.93
N PRO A 17 2.35 -12.65 4.03
CA PRO A 17 2.66 -14.03 4.40
C PRO A 17 3.94 -14.14 5.22
N ASP A 18 4.90 -13.23 4.97
CA ASP A 18 6.19 -13.17 5.66
C ASP A 18 6.63 -11.73 5.88
N LEU A 19 6.93 -11.38 7.15
CA LEU A 19 7.32 -10.02 7.51
C LEU A 19 8.74 -9.65 7.08
N ASP A 20 9.65 -10.63 7.02
CA ASP A 20 11.03 -10.35 6.61
C ASP A 20 11.11 -10.16 5.08
N GLU A 21 10.31 -10.90 4.31
CA GLU A 21 10.15 -10.64 2.88
C GLU A 21 9.51 -9.27 2.62
N ALA A 22 8.46 -8.94 3.38
CA ALA A 22 7.79 -7.64 3.27
C ALA A 22 8.73 -6.49 3.66
N GLU A 23 9.54 -6.65 4.70
CA GLU A 23 10.52 -5.66 5.12
C GLU A 23 11.59 -5.43 4.05
N ARG A 24 12.18 -6.49 3.49
CA ARG A 24 13.12 -6.35 2.36
C ARG A 24 12.51 -5.58 1.19
N PHE A 25 11.28 -5.91 0.82
CA PHE A 25 10.58 -5.18 -0.25
C PHE A 25 10.34 -3.71 0.13
N LEU A 26 9.79 -3.44 1.30
CA LEU A 26 9.46 -2.07 1.71
C LEU A 26 10.71 -1.20 1.95
N VAL A 27 11.76 -1.78 2.55
CA VAL A 27 12.98 -1.04 2.91
C VAL A 27 13.97 -0.99 1.74
N ASP A 28 14.34 -2.14 1.18
CA ASP A 28 15.42 -2.20 0.18
C ASP A 28 14.94 -1.76 -1.20
N VAL A 29 13.69 -2.03 -1.57
CA VAL A 29 13.14 -1.66 -2.88
C VAL A 29 12.42 -0.31 -2.84
N LEU A 30 11.51 -0.09 -1.88
CA LEU A 30 10.72 1.15 -1.82
C LEU A 30 11.36 2.26 -1.00
N GLY A 31 12.45 1.99 -0.27
CA GLY A 31 13.15 2.97 0.54
C GLY A 31 12.40 3.41 1.81
N ALA A 32 11.48 2.59 2.30
CA ALA A 32 10.77 2.85 3.55
C ALA A 32 11.72 2.71 4.76
N GLN A 33 11.35 3.34 5.85
CA GLN A 33 12.05 3.22 7.13
C GLN A 33 11.19 2.39 8.08
N HIS A 34 11.74 1.30 8.63
CA HIS A 34 11.12 0.57 9.74
C HIS A 34 11.19 1.44 11.00
N ILE A 35 10.07 1.67 11.64
CA ILE A 35 9.97 2.57 12.79
C ILE A 35 9.88 1.79 14.11
N TYR A 36 8.94 0.83 14.20
CA TYR A 36 8.79 -0.04 15.35
C TYR A 36 8.01 -1.31 15.01
N SER A 37 8.12 -2.29 15.91
CA SER A 37 7.33 -3.53 15.87
C SER A 37 6.50 -3.71 17.13
N LEU A 38 5.37 -4.38 16.99
CA LEU A 38 4.56 -4.89 18.09
C LEU A 38 4.61 -6.41 18.09
N GLY A 39 4.76 -6.99 19.27
CA GLY A 39 4.80 -8.44 19.44
C GLY A 39 3.45 -9.13 19.22
N ALA A 40 3.45 -10.43 19.46
CA ALA A 40 2.28 -11.27 19.23
C ALA A 40 1.06 -10.84 20.06
N LYS A 41 -0.13 -10.97 19.46
CA LYS A 41 -1.41 -10.75 20.10
C LYS A 41 -2.37 -11.90 19.80
N GLN A 42 -2.96 -12.42 20.86
CA GLN A 42 -4.01 -13.45 20.81
C GLN A 42 -4.99 -13.25 21.97
N SER A 43 -6.11 -13.93 21.95
CA SER A 43 -7.10 -13.89 23.02
C SER A 43 -7.68 -15.29 23.27
N ASP A 44 -8.05 -15.54 24.50
CA ASP A 44 -8.72 -16.80 24.90
C ASP A 44 -10.25 -16.72 24.78
N ASP A 45 -10.78 -15.50 24.65
CA ASP A 45 -12.20 -15.19 24.40
C ASP A 45 -12.48 -14.87 22.93
N ASP A 46 -13.56 -14.18 22.64
CA ASP A 46 -13.99 -13.78 21.31
C ASP A 46 -13.47 -12.40 20.86
N TRP A 47 -12.52 -11.83 21.60
CA TRP A 47 -11.98 -10.48 21.31
C TRP A 47 -11.51 -10.31 19.86
N MET A 48 -10.79 -11.32 19.34
CA MET A 48 -10.27 -11.28 17.96
C MET A 48 -11.39 -11.20 16.91
N ALA A 49 -12.49 -11.93 17.14
CA ALA A 49 -13.65 -11.89 16.25
C ALA A 49 -14.41 -10.56 16.38
N VAL A 50 -14.66 -10.10 17.60
CA VAL A 50 -15.43 -8.86 17.85
C VAL A 50 -14.71 -7.62 17.35
N HIS A 51 -13.40 -7.52 17.56
CA HIS A 51 -12.65 -6.30 17.27
C HIS A 51 -11.96 -6.32 15.91
N LEU A 52 -11.58 -7.50 15.38
CA LEU A 52 -10.83 -7.61 14.13
C LEU A 52 -11.59 -8.33 13.02
N GLY A 53 -12.76 -8.93 13.31
CA GLY A 53 -13.55 -9.64 12.32
C GLY A 53 -12.89 -10.91 11.78
N VAL A 54 -12.00 -11.53 12.58
CA VAL A 54 -11.29 -12.77 12.22
C VAL A 54 -11.75 -13.92 13.12
N ASP A 55 -11.31 -15.18 12.82
CA ASP A 55 -11.57 -16.29 13.72
C ASP A 55 -11.07 -15.95 15.15
N PRO A 56 -11.83 -16.28 16.21
CA PRO A 56 -11.44 -15.94 17.58
C PRO A 56 -10.11 -16.56 18.02
N ARG A 57 -9.65 -17.64 17.37
CA ARG A 57 -8.36 -18.29 17.67
C ARG A 57 -7.22 -17.82 16.76
N THR A 58 -7.47 -16.84 15.89
CA THR A 58 -6.42 -16.21 15.07
C THR A 58 -5.38 -15.54 15.97
N VAL A 59 -4.12 -15.68 15.60
CA VAL A 59 -2.99 -15.03 16.28
C VAL A 59 -2.39 -13.99 15.35
N ILE A 60 -2.19 -12.78 15.82
CA ILE A 60 -1.25 -11.85 15.21
C ILE A 60 0.13 -12.25 15.71
N ARG A 61 1.05 -12.63 14.82
CA ARG A 61 2.40 -13.02 15.22
C ARG A 61 3.27 -11.82 15.51
N GLU A 62 3.18 -10.82 14.65
CA GLU A 62 3.91 -9.57 14.77
C GLU A 62 3.24 -8.52 13.89
N ILE A 63 3.44 -7.24 14.21
CA ILE A 63 3.05 -6.07 13.42
C ILE A 63 4.30 -5.22 13.26
N ARG A 64 4.56 -4.69 12.06
CA ARG A 64 5.65 -3.75 11.80
C ARG A 64 5.13 -2.47 11.16
N PHE A 65 5.62 -1.33 11.63
CA PHE A 65 5.28 -0.01 11.10
C PHE A 65 6.44 0.58 10.33
N TYR A 66 6.12 1.10 9.15
CA TYR A 66 7.07 1.71 8.23
C TYR A 66 6.59 3.10 7.83
N ARG A 67 7.55 3.98 7.57
CA ARG A 67 7.32 5.29 7.00
C ARG A 67 7.94 5.36 5.60
N LEU A 68 7.14 5.75 4.60
CA LEU A 68 7.63 6.13 3.27
C LEU A 68 8.14 7.58 3.27
N ALA A 69 8.94 7.92 2.28
CA ALA A 69 9.71 9.17 2.15
C ALA A 69 9.05 10.44 2.72
N ASN A 70 7.84 10.77 2.27
CA ASN A 70 7.15 12.01 2.63
C ASN A 70 6.29 11.93 3.91
N GLY A 71 6.23 10.76 4.55
CA GLY A 71 5.48 10.54 5.78
C GLY A 71 4.23 9.68 5.65
N SER A 72 3.94 9.07 4.50
CA SER A 72 2.91 8.02 4.40
C SER A 72 3.33 6.80 5.20
N ASN A 73 2.41 6.19 5.94
CA ASN A 73 2.73 5.06 6.80
C ASN A 73 2.11 3.76 6.28
N ILE A 74 2.85 2.68 6.44
CA ILE A 74 2.41 1.32 6.15
C ILE A 74 2.53 0.50 7.44
N GLU A 75 1.47 -0.22 7.76
CA GLU A 75 1.44 -1.21 8.82
C GLU A 75 1.35 -2.60 8.19
N THR A 76 2.25 -3.50 8.54
CA THR A 76 2.22 -4.87 8.06
C THR A 76 1.89 -5.83 9.19
N PHE A 77 1.02 -6.80 8.87
CA PHE A 77 0.60 -7.84 9.81
C PHE A 77 1.02 -9.21 9.31
N LYS A 78 1.51 -10.05 10.21
CA LYS A 78 1.54 -11.49 10.01
C LYS A 78 0.48 -12.14 10.88
N TYR A 79 -0.58 -12.61 10.24
CA TYR A 79 -1.61 -13.41 10.89
C TYR A 79 -1.29 -14.90 10.75
N GLU A 80 -1.55 -15.64 11.83
CA GLU A 80 -1.72 -17.08 11.80
C GLU A 80 -3.21 -17.36 12.03
N PRO A 81 -3.94 -17.76 10.96
CA PRO A 81 -5.37 -17.99 11.08
C PRO A 81 -5.68 -19.10 12.08
N GLY A 82 -6.73 -18.91 12.87
CA GLY A 82 -7.30 -19.94 13.75
C GLY A 82 -8.36 -20.75 13.03
N GLY A 83 -8.78 -21.87 13.65
CA GLY A 83 -9.90 -22.68 13.17
C GLY A 83 -9.53 -23.69 12.08
N ALA A 84 -10.57 -24.27 11.45
CA ALA A 84 -10.42 -25.36 10.49
C ALA A 84 -10.09 -24.91 9.07
N ASP A 85 -10.38 -23.65 8.71
CA ASP A 85 -10.20 -23.10 7.38
C ASP A 85 -8.97 -22.17 7.31
N ILE A 86 -7.79 -22.77 7.42
CA ILE A 86 -6.50 -22.05 7.59
C ILE A 86 -5.93 -21.54 6.25
N MET A 87 -6.67 -21.47 5.17
CA MET A 87 -6.13 -21.03 3.90
C MET A 87 -6.10 -19.50 3.79
N GLN A 88 -4.90 -18.93 3.67
CA GLN A 88 -4.72 -17.56 3.21
C GLN A 88 -5.33 -17.44 1.80
N ARG A 89 -6.26 -16.51 1.65
CA ARG A 89 -6.85 -16.22 0.33
C ARG A 89 -5.87 -15.36 -0.47
N PRO A 90 -5.77 -15.58 -1.79
CA PRO A 90 -5.02 -14.66 -2.64
C PRO A 90 -5.66 -13.26 -2.60
N GLN A 91 -4.87 -12.24 -2.88
CA GLN A 91 -5.41 -10.89 -3.00
C GLN A 91 -6.49 -10.84 -4.07
N PRO A 92 -7.63 -10.14 -3.82
CA PRO A 92 -8.65 -9.90 -4.83
C PRO A 92 -8.06 -9.19 -6.06
N ARG A 93 -8.59 -9.48 -7.23
CA ARG A 93 -8.27 -8.71 -8.44
C ARG A 93 -8.76 -7.27 -8.27
N ASN A 94 -8.17 -6.31 -8.96
CA ASN A 94 -8.67 -4.93 -8.97
C ASN A 94 -10.14 -4.82 -9.40
N SER A 95 -10.65 -5.78 -10.16
CA SER A 95 -12.04 -5.85 -10.60
C SER A 95 -13.01 -6.47 -9.59
N ASP A 96 -12.51 -7.06 -8.52
CA ASP A 96 -13.36 -7.71 -7.51
C ASP A 96 -13.79 -6.69 -6.45
N ILE A 97 -14.93 -6.91 -5.80
CA ILE A 97 -15.32 -6.11 -4.64
C ILE A 97 -14.28 -6.34 -3.53
N GLY A 98 -13.69 -5.25 -3.01
CA GLY A 98 -12.53 -5.31 -2.11
C GLY A 98 -11.18 -5.36 -2.82
N GLY A 99 -11.18 -5.40 -4.15
CA GLY A 99 -9.96 -5.23 -4.96
C GLY A 99 -9.35 -3.84 -4.72
N HIS A 100 -8.03 -3.79 -4.57
CA HIS A 100 -7.30 -2.56 -4.29
C HIS A 100 -5.87 -2.66 -4.78
N HIS A 101 -5.26 -1.51 -4.95
CA HIS A 101 -3.83 -1.35 -5.17
C HIS A 101 -3.31 -0.15 -4.36
N LEU A 102 -2.03 -0.10 -4.15
CA LEU A 102 -1.35 1.03 -3.53
C LEU A 102 -0.56 1.78 -4.59
N ALA A 103 -0.94 3.03 -4.85
CA ALA A 103 -0.26 3.87 -5.82
C ALA A 103 0.86 4.69 -5.15
N LEU A 104 2.06 4.62 -5.72
CA LEU A 104 3.26 5.30 -5.28
C LEU A 104 3.62 6.39 -6.31
N TYR A 105 3.75 7.63 -5.86
CA TYR A 105 4.21 8.71 -6.72
C TYR A 105 5.74 8.65 -6.87
N VAL A 106 6.20 8.79 -8.12
CA VAL A 106 7.62 8.92 -8.47
C VAL A 106 7.84 10.12 -9.37
N ASP A 107 8.94 10.83 -9.20
CA ASP A 107 9.29 11.97 -10.03
C ASP A 107 9.71 11.54 -11.44
N ASP A 108 10.38 10.39 -11.56
CA ASP A 108 10.86 9.80 -12.80
C ASP A 108 10.38 8.36 -12.95
N MET A 109 9.44 8.14 -13.87
CA MET A 109 8.84 6.83 -14.13
C MET A 109 9.87 5.85 -14.70
N ASP A 110 10.72 6.28 -15.61
CA ASP A 110 11.63 5.38 -16.32
C ASP A 110 12.75 4.92 -15.37
N ALA A 111 13.29 5.81 -14.55
CA ALA A 111 14.25 5.47 -13.51
C ALA A 111 13.65 4.53 -12.44
N ALA A 112 12.38 4.75 -12.05
CA ALA A 112 11.70 3.89 -11.09
C ALA A 112 11.47 2.48 -11.63
N LEU A 113 11.10 2.34 -12.91
CA LEU A 113 10.95 1.03 -13.56
C LEU A 113 12.28 0.29 -13.70
N GLU A 114 13.36 0.99 -14.03
CA GLU A 114 14.71 0.40 -14.07
C GLU A 114 15.11 -0.09 -12.67
N HIS A 115 14.84 0.69 -11.64
CA HIS A 115 15.09 0.31 -10.24
C HIS A 115 14.31 -0.95 -9.83
N LEU A 116 13.02 -1.07 -10.18
CA LEU A 116 12.23 -2.27 -9.92
C LEU A 116 12.86 -3.51 -10.59
N ARG A 117 13.22 -3.40 -11.89
CA ARG A 117 13.86 -4.50 -12.64
C ARG A 117 15.20 -4.90 -12.04
N ALA A 118 16.01 -3.94 -11.60
CA ALA A 118 17.28 -4.21 -10.92
C ALA A 118 17.11 -5.00 -9.61
N HIS A 119 15.93 -4.93 -8.98
CA HIS A 119 15.55 -5.70 -7.80
C HIS A 119 14.72 -6.95 -8.13
N GLY A 120 14.67 -7.36 -9.40
CA GLY A 120 13.96 -8.58 -9.84
C GLY A 120 12.43 -8.44 -9.84
N ILE A 121 11.90 -7.22 -9.85
CA ILE A 121 10.47 -6.95 -9.92
C ILE A 121 10.12 -6.47 -11.32
N GLU A 122 9.36 -7.29 -12.05
CA GLU A 122 8.93 -6.95 -13.40
C GLU A 122 7.63 -6.14 -13.36
N PRO A 123 7.56 -4.98 -14.05
CA PRO A 123 6.31 -4.28 -14.31
C PRO A 123 5.32 -5.14 -15.09
N MET A 124 4.03 -4.87 -14.94
CA MET A 124 2.97 -5.67 -15.59
C MET A 124 2.78 -5.31 -17.06
N GLY A 125 3.44 -4.26 -17.55
CA GLY A 125 3.38 -3.82 -18.94
C GLY A 125 4.30 -2.64 -19.19
N GLU A 126 3.91 -1.80 -20.14
CA GLU A 126 4.57 -0.53 -20.43
C GLU A 126 3.78 0.65 -19.84
N PRO A 127 4.45 1.72 -19.41
CA PRO A 127 3.78 2.88 -18.84
C PRO A 127 2.69 3.44 -19.75
N THR A 128 1.51 3.57 -19.16
CA THR A 128 0.32 4.08 -19.84
C THR A 128 0.13 5.56 -19.54
N GLU A 129 -0.16 6.36 -20.55
CA GLU A 129 -0.52 7.76 -20.39
C GLU A 129 -2.01 7.91 -20.12
N SER A 130 -2.35 8.73 -19.12
CA SER A 130 -3.73 9.08 -18.83
C SER A 130 -4.26 10.16 -19.77
N ALA A 131 -5.57 10.15 -20.02
CA ALA A 131 -6.25 11.13 -20.85
C ALA A 131 -7.27 11.96 -20.04
N GLY A 132 -7.86 12.96 -20.67
CA GLY A 132 -8.89 13.83 -20.07
C GLY A 132 -8.37 14.59 -18.85
N PRO A 133 -9.13 14.64 -17.75
CA PRO A 133 -8.70 15.37 -16.54
C PRO A 133 -7.39 14.88 -15.93
N ALA A 134 -7.02 13.63 -16.14
CA ALA A 134 -5.77 13.03 -15.67
C ALA A 134 -4.61 13.17 -16.66
N ALA A 135 -4.79 13.81 -17.83
CA ALA A 135 -3.72 13.99 -18.80
C ALA A 135 -2.50 14.66 -18.16
N GLY A 136 -1.30 14.18 -18.51
CA GLY A 136 -0.04 14.54 -17.87
C GLY A 136 0.47 13.51 -16.86
N GLN A 137 -0.38 12.52 -16.51
CA GLN A 137 0.02 11.39 -15.67
C GLN A 137 0.42 10.20 -16.55
N ARG A 138 1.54 9.55 -16.17
CA ARG A 138 1.92 8.18 -16.58
C ARG A 138 1.73 7.25 -15.39
N TRP A 139 1.37 6.00 -15.65
CA TRP A 139 1.21 5.00 -14.61
C TRP A 139 1.58 3.61 -15.13
N GLU A 140 2.00 2.73 -14.21
CA GLU A 140 2.31 1.33 -14.49
C GLU A 140 2.11 0.48 -13.24
N TYR A 141 1.56 -0.72 -13.38
CA TYR A 141 1.40 -1.67 -12.29
C TYR A 141 2.60 -2.60 -12.15
N PHE A 142 2.82 -3.04 -10.92
CA PHE A 142 3.75 -4.11 -10.58
C PHE A 142 3.23 -4.88 -9.37
N ARG A 143 3.87 -5.99 -9.03
CA ARG A 143 3.47 -6.79 -7.87
C ARG A 143 4.60 -6.88 -6.86
N SER A 144 4.22 -6.87 -5.58
CA SER A 144 5.12 -7.27 -4.49
C SER A 144 5.48 -8.75 -4.58
N PRO A 145 6.51 -9.23 -3.85
CA PRO A 145 6.86 -10.64 -3.80
C PRO A 145 5.70 -11.57 -3.42
N TRP A 146 4.79 -11.12 -2.58
CA TRP A 146 3.59 -11.88 -2.17
C TRP A 146 2.36 -11.65 -3.06
N GLY A 147 2.52 -10.98 -4.20
CA GLY A 147 1.49 -10.82 -5.23
C GLY A 147 0.53 -9.64 -5.05
N MET A 148 0.70 -8.80 -4.03
CA MET A 148 -0.10 -7.58 -3.88
C MET A 148 0.22 -6.61 -5.02
N GLN A 149 -0.82 -6.02 -5.60
CA GLN A 149 -0.69 -5.07 -6.69
C GLN A 149 -0.35 -3.68 -6.18
N PHE A 150 0.70 -3.10 -6.75
CA PHE A 150 1.13 -1.73 -6.58
C PHE A 150 1.05 -1.00 -7.92
N GLU A 151 1.03 0.32 -7.87
CA GLU A 151 1.05 1.20 -9.03
C GLU A 151 2.16 2.24 -8.86
N LEU A 152 2.92 2.50 -9.90
CA LEU A 152 3.71 3.72 -10.00
C LEU A 152 2.88 4.78 -10.73
N VAL A 153 2.89 6.00 -10.22
CA VAL A 153 2.31 7.16 -10.89
C VAL A 153 3.31 8.30 -10.95
N SER A 154 3.39 8.98 -12.10
CA SER A 154 4.28 10.11 -12.31
C SER A 154 3.57 11.21 -13.09
N TYR A 155 3.60 12.43 -12.57
CA TYR A 155 3.04 13.62 -13.20
C TYR A 155 3.76 14.89 -12.72
N PRO A 156 5.09 15.00 -12.98
CA PRO A 156 5.91 16.11 -12.46
C PRO A 156 5.45 17.48 -13.00
N GLY A 157 4.81 17.51 -14.16
CA GLY A 157 4.19 18.71 -14.76
C GLY A 157 2.75 18.98 -14.27
N GLY A 158 2.23 18.19 -13.35
CA GLY A 158 0.83 18.24 -12.91
C GLY A 158 -0.14 17.56 -13.88
N LYS A 159 -1.40 17.52 -13.51
CA LYS A 159 -2.51 16.94 -14.30
C LYS A 159 -3.39 18.02 -14.90
N ALA A 160 -4.04 17.73 -16.02
CA ALA A 160 -4.87 18.71 -16.73
C ALA A 160 -5.97 19.33 -15.86
N TYR A 161 -6.61 18.56 -14.97
CA TYR A 161 -7.67 19.05 -14.10
C TYR A 161 -7.22 20.18 -13.15
N GLU A 162 -5.92 20.25 -12.82
CA GLU A 162 -5.37 21.22 -11.85
C GLU A 162 -5.46 22.67 -12.35
N LYS A 163 -5.64 22.87 -13.66
CA LYS A 163 -5.77 24.20 -14.28
C LYS A 163 -7.07 24.90 -13.93
N GLU A 164 -8.13 24.13 -13.68
CA GLU A 164 -9.48 24.63 -13.48
C GLU A 164 -10.04 24.26 -12.11
N ALA A 165 -9.39 23.35 -11.36
CA ALA A 165 -9.89 22.86 -10.09
C ALA A 165 -9.76 23.89 -8.97
N ALA A 166 -10.86 24.19 -8.29
CA ALA A 166 -10.86 25.01 -7.09
C ALA A 166 -10.18 24.29 -5.89
N VAL A 167 -10.20 22.97 -5.88
CA VAL A 167 -9.53 22.12 -4.88
C VAL A 167 -8.74 21.04 -5.62
N ARG A 168 -7.47 20.88 -5.29
CA ARG A 168 -6.60 19.87 -5.87
C ARG A 168 -6.53 18.63 -5.00
N LEU A 169 -6.23 17.49 -5.63
CA LEU A 169 -5.85 16.29 -4.90
C LEU A 169 -4.54 16.53 -4.15
N TRP A 170 -4.41 15.95 -2.96
CA TRP A 170 -3.16 15.98 -2.22
C TRP A 170 -2.01 15.39 -3.06
N HIS A 171 -0.84 16.01 -3.02
CA HIS A 171 0.31 15.62 -3.81
C HIS A 171 1.50 15.22 -2.92
N PRO A 172 2.04 14.00 -3.07
CA PRO A 172 3.11 13.51 -2.20
C PRO A 172 4.38 14.36 -2.20
N ALA A 173 4.75 14.94 -3.35
CA ALA A 173 5.91 15.82 -3.45
C ALA A 173 5.66 17.23 -2.89
N ARG A 174 4.41 17.57 -2.56
CA ARG A 174 3.99 18.88 -2.03
C ARG A 174 3.02 18.71 -0.85
N PRO A 175 3.44 18.04 0.22
CA PRO A 175 2.53 17.60 1.31
C PRO A 175 1.92 18.75 2.12
N ALA A 176 2.44 19.96 1.97
CA ALA A 176 1.97 21.16 2.67
C ALA A 176 0.94 21.98 1.89
N GLU A 177 0.64 21.62 0.63
CA GLU A 177 -0.35 22.27 -0.23
C GLU A 177 -1.78 21.64 -0.08
#